data_bcd30373aee9888060ca1884099697f5
#
_entry.id   bcd30373aee9888060ca1884099697f5
#
_cell.length_a   1.000
_cell.length_b   1.000
_cell.length_c   1.000
_cell.angle_alpha   90.00
_cell.angle_beta   90.00
_cell.angle_gamma   90.00
#
_symmetry.space_group_name_H-M   'P 1'
#
loop_
_entity.id
_entity.type
_entity.pdbx_description
1 polymer ?
#
loop_
_entity_poly.entity_id
_entity_poly.type
_entity_poly.pdbx_seq_one_letter_code
_entity_poly.pdbx_strand_id
1 'polypeptide(L)'
;RETFGEMRRPEIEDMQKKPYIDSNGRVFMYGEFFPPDLSRFAYNETSASQYFPLTKEEAVMNGFRWRDQTPSGHTITMPQEKIPDNINDVTDDILKKVIGCGECDKAFRVIKPELDLLRRFSFPLPRKCSDCRHMERLARLNPPRFVQRTCQCSGVQSSNGVYQNTATHTHGTEPCPTEFETSYAPDRPEIVYCEQCYQQEVV
;
A
#
# COMPACT_ATOMS: atom_id res chain seq x y z
N ARG A 1 -38.16 25.74 -9.29
CA ARG A 1 -37.30 24.57 -8.93
C ARG A 1 -36.13 25.09 -8.13
N GLU A 2 -35.97 24.71 -6.89
CA GLU A 2 -34.79 24.98 -6.10
C GLU A 2 -33.54 24.46 -6.82
N THR A 3 -32.49 25.24 -6.77
CA THR A 3 -31.18 24.82 -7.32
C THR A 3 -30.54 23.79 -6.38
N PHE A 4 -29.69 22.93 -6.91
CA PHE A 4 -28.92 21.96 -6.12
C PHE A 4 -28.16 22.62 -4.95
N GLY A 5 -27.66 23.85 -5.17
CA GLY A 5 -26.96 24.60 -4.12
C GLY A 5 -27.87 25.05 -2.96
N GLU A 6 -29.12 25.41 -3.26
CA GLU A 6 -30.10 25.80 -2.24
C GLU A 6 -30.53 24.60 -1.39
N MET A 7 -30.72 23.43 -1.99
CA MET A 7 -31.04 22.20 -1.27
C MET A 7 -29.86 21.67 -0.42
N ARG A 8 -28.64 21.78 -0.92
CA ARG A 8 -27.44 21.27 -0.25
C ARG A 8 -27.07 22.05 1.01
N ARG A 9 -27.30 23.35 1.05
CA ARG A 9 -26.85 24.22 2.15
C ARG A 9 -27.49 23.84 3.51
N PRO A 10 -28.83 23.65 3.61
CA PRO A 10 -29.46 23.25 4.88
C PRO A 10 -28.98 21.89 5.39
N GLU A 11 -28.70 20.95 4.47
CA GLU A 11 -28.22 19.61 4.84
C GLU A 11 -26.82 19.67 5.44
N ILE A 12 -25.92 20.48 4.86
CA ILE A 12 -24.58 20.69 5.41
C ILE A 12 -24.66 21.34 6.79
N GLU A 13 -25.50 22.34 6.97
CA GLU A 13 -25.71 23.00 8.26
C GLU A 13 -26.27 22.04 9.33
N ASP A 14 -27.18 21.16 8.94
CA ASP A 14 -27.71 20.14 9.87
C ASP A 14 -26.64 19.10 10.24
N MET A 15 -25.85 18.63 9.28
CA MET A 15 -24.72 17.72 9.54
C MET A 15 -23.65 18.35 10.45
N GLN A 16 -23.40 19.65 10.34
CA GLN A 16 -22.48 20.36 11.24
C GLN A 16 -23.04 20.49 12.67
N LYS A 17 -24.36 20.68 12.82
CA LYS A 17 -25.03 20.78 14.13
C LYS A 17 -25.23 19.43 14.79
N LYS A 18 -25.30 18.36 14.01
CA LYS A 18 -25.55 16.97 14.46
C LYS A 18 -24.46 16.04 13.91
N PRO A 19 -23.21 16.15 14.40
CA PRO A 19 -22.13 15.29 13.95
C PRO A 19 -22.44 13.82 14.28
N TYR A 20 -21.93 12.92 13.46
CA TYR A 20 -21.98 11.51 13.77
C TYR A 20 -20.96 11.16 14.86
N ILE A 21 -21.38 10.42 15.87
CA ILE A 21 -20.51 9.92 16.94
C ILE A 21 -20.49 8.40 16.85
N ASP A 22 -19.30 7.83 16.64
CA ASP A 22 -19.14 6.39 16.55
C ASP A 22 -19.17 5.68 17.92
N SER A 23 -19.13 4.35 17.92
CA SER A 23 -19.14 3.53 19.14
C SER A 23 -17.96 3.78 20.08
N ASN A 24 -16.87 4.37 19.57
CA ASN A 24 -15.67 4.73 20.34
C ASN A 24 -15.65 6.19 20.79
N GLY A 25 -16.74 6.94 20.56
CA GLY A 25 -16.86 8.35 20.92
C GLY A 25 -16.13 9.31 19.97
N ARG A 26 -15.66 8.86 18.80
CA ARG A 26 -15.06 9.74 17.79
C ARG A 26 -16.16 10.51 17.08
N VAL A 27 -15.93 11.81 16.92
CA VAL A 27 -16.88 12.74 16.29
C VAL A 27 -16.51 12.94 14.84
N PHE A 28 -17.47 12.79 13.92
CA PHE A 28 -17.29 12.99 12.48
C PHE A 28 -18.24 14.09 11.99
N MET A 29 -17.68 15.12 11.40
CA MET A 29 -18.39 16.27 10.86
C MET A 29 -18.43 16.22 9.33
N TYR A 30 -19.23 17.10 8.73
CA TYR A 30 -19.24 17.27 7.29
C TYR A 30 -17.85 17.70 6.78
N GLY A 31 -17.35 17.00 5.76
CA GLY A 31 -16.04 17.26 5.16
C GLY A 31 -14.91 16.36 5.69
N GLU A 32 -15.15 15.60 6.75
CA GLU A 32 -14.21 14.61 7.27
C GLU A 32 -14.36 13.25 6.56
N PHE A 33 -13.45 12.33 6.85
CA PHE A 33 -13.54 10.97 6.32
C PHE A 33 -14.79 10.26 6.84
N PHE A 34 -15.31 9.36 6.01
CA PHE A 34 -16.48 8.56 6.35
C PHE A 34 -16.22 7.71 7.60
N PRO A 35 -17.18 7.66 8.57
CA PRO A 35 -17.01 6.89 9.80
C PRO A 35 -16.74 5.40 9.52
N PRO A 36 -15.65 4.83 10.05
CA PRO A 36 -15.25 3.44 9.73
C PRO A 36 -16.27 2.38 10.16
N ASP A 37 -17.02 2.61 11.24
CA ASP A 37 -18.03 1.68 11.75
C ASP A 37 -19.27 1.59 10.85
N LEU A 38 -19.52 2.59 10.02
CA LEU A 38 -20.56 2.57 8.97
C LEU A 38 -20.09 1.90 7.68
N SER A 39 -18.80 1.57 7.53
CA SER A 39 -18.28 0.88 6.37
C SER A 39 -18.98 -0.47 6.17
N ARG A 40 -19.30 -0.83 4.95
CA ARG A 40 -19.86 -2.15 4.61
C ARG A 40 -18.81 -3.25 4.65
N PHE A 41 -17.54 -2.89 4.53
CA PHE A 41 -16.39 -3.79 4.46
C PHE A 41 -15.68 -3.86 5.81
N ALA A 42 -15.18 -5.04 6.15
CA ALA A 42 -14.25 -5.21 7.27
C ALA A 42 -12.86 -4.63 6.90
N TYR A 43 -12.06 -4.26 7.90
CA TYR A 43 -10.75 -3.66 7.71
C TYR A 43 -9.87 -4.48 6.75
N ASN A 44 -9.80 -5.79 6.96
CA ASN A 44 -9.01 -6.72 6.15
C ASN A 44 -9.61 -7.03 4.76
N GLU A 45 -10.77 -6.45 4.41
CA GLU A 45 -11.34 -6.46 3.06
C GLU A 45 -11.04 -5.18 2.28
N THR A 46 -10.39 -4.20 2.89
CA THR A 46 -10.11 -2.90 2.30
C THR A 46 -8.63 -2.75 1.94
N SER A 47 -8.32 -1.82 1.04
CA SER A 47 -6.93 -1.46 0.71
C SER A 47 -6.17 -0.86 1.89
N ALA A 48 -6.87 -0.34 2.91
CA ALA A 48 -6.23 0.15 4.14
C ALA A 48 -5.36 -0.93 4.81
N SER A 49 -5.85 -2.18 4.85
CA SER A 49 -5.09 -3.30 5.44
C SER A 49 -3.80 -3.64 4.68
N GLN A 50 -3.68 -3.21 3.43
CA GLN A 50 -2.49 -3.44 2.60
C GLN A 50 -1.40 -2.41 2.88
N TYR A 51 -1.77 -1.15 3.14
CA TYR A 51 -0.84 -0.05 3.38
C TYR A 51 -0.59 0.21 4.87
N PHE A 52 -1.57 -0.09 5.71
CA PHE A 52 -1.53 0.09 7.16
C PHE A 52 -1.95 -1.23 7.83
N PRO A 53 -1.10 -2.28 7.77
CA PRO A 53 -1.46 -3.58 8.29
C PRO A 53 -1.72 -3.51 9.80
N LEU A 54 -2.86 -4.05 10.22
CA LEU A 54 -3.23 -4.24 11.63
C LEU A 54 -3.53 -5.72 11.86
N THR A 55 -3.28 -6.18 13.06
CA THR A 55 -3.79 -7.48 13.53
C THR A 55 -5.30 -7.39 13.76
N LYS A 56 -5.95 -8.55 13.94
CA LYS A 56 -7.38 -8.61 14.25
C LYS A 56 -7.69 -7.84 15.54
N GLU A 57 -6.88 -8.05 16.56
CA GLU A 57 -7.02 -7.43 17.88
C GLU A 57 -6.87 -5.91 17.80
N GLU A 58 -5.85 -5.42 17.10
CA GLU A 58 -5.63 -3.99 16.88
C GLU A 58 -6.77 -3.36 16.07
N ALA A 59 -7.23 -4.02 15.01
CA ALA A 59 -8.33 -3.52 14.21
C ALA A 59 -9.62 -3.38 15.03
N VAL A 60 -9.97 -4.41 15.81
CA VAL A 60 -11.15 -4.40 16.67
C VAL A 60 -11.02 -3.35 17.78
N MET A 61 -9.85 -3.22 18.42
CA MET A 61 -9.60 -2.21 19.44
C MET A 61 -9.75 -0.79 18.89
N ASN A 62 -9.40 -0.57 17.62
CA ASN A 62 -9.60 0.71 16.92
C ASN A 62 -11.03 0.91 16.39
N GLY A 63 -11.96 -0.01 16.67
CA GLY A 63 -13.37 0.09 16.25
C GLY A 63 -13.61 -0.31 14.79
N PHE A 64 -12.66 -0.98 14.15
CA PHE A 64 -12.87 -1.52 12.82
C PHE A 64 -13.49 -2.91 12.89
N ARG A 65 -14.32 -3.25 11.91
CA ARG A 65 -14.81 -4.62 11.75
C ARG A 65 -13.73 -5.50 11.16
N TRP A 66 -13.68 -6.76 11.58
CA TRP A 66 -12.79 -7.78 11.04
C TRP A 66 -13.61 -8.94 10.49
N ARG A 67 -13.21 -9.48 9.35
CA ARG A 67 -13.83 -10.66 8.77
C ARG A 67 -12.88 -11.85 8.86
N ASP A 68 -13.30 -12.87 9.58
CA ASP A 68 -12.56 -14.13 9.58
C ASP A 68 -12.68 -14.80 8.20
N GLN A 69 -11.54 -15.21 7.65
CA GLN A 69 -11.52 -15.85 6.33
C GLN A 69 -12.09 -17.26 6.43
N THR A 70 -13.10 -17.54 5.63
CA THR A 70 -13.58 -18.90 5.47
C THR A 70 -12.66 -19.66 4.52
N PRO A 71 -12.20 -20.87 4.86
CA PRO A 71 -11.39 -21.67 3.95
C PRO A 71 -12.12 -21.82 2.61
N SER A 72 -11.41 -21.62 1.50
CA SER A 72 -11.99 -21.87 0.18
C SER A 72 -12.23 -23.37 0.03
N GLY A 73 -13.49 -23.76 -0.24
CA GLY A 73 -13.86 -25.17 -0.45
C GLY A 73 -13.36 -25.76 -1.79
N HIS A 74 -12.33 -25.18 -2.40
CA HIS A 74 -11.80 -25.65 -3.68
C HIS A 74 -10.80 -26.79 -3.48
N THR A 75 -11.06 -27.91 -4.17
CA THR A 75 -10.11 -29.03 -4.20
C THR A 75 -8.92 -28.65 -5.07
N ILE A 76 -7.72 -28.69 -4.48
CA ILE A 76 -6.44 -28.49 -5.19
C ILE A 76 -6.21 -29.72 -6.09
N THR A 77 -6.06 -29.49 -7.39
CA THR A 77 -5.80 -30.54 -8.40
C THR A 77 -4.34 -30.56 -8.89
N MET A 78 -3.58 -29.51 -8.55
CA MET A 78 -2.15 -29.40 -8.82
C MET A 78 -1.41 -28.91 -7.58
N PRO A 79 -0.77 -29.79 -6.83
CA PRO A 79 0.07 -29.41 -5.70
C PRO A 79 1.39 -28.77 -6.19
N GLN A 80 2.06 -28.04 -5.29
CA GLN A 80 3.27 -27.27 -5.61
C GLN A 80 4.39 -28.07 -6.24
N GLU A 81 4.58 -29.30 -5.82
CA GLU A 81 5.64 -30.20 -6.24
C GLU A 81 5.48 -30.66 -7.71
N LYS A 82 4.27 -30.55 -8.23
CA LYS A 82 3.93 -30.93 -9.63
C LYS A 82 3.94 -29.77 -10.60
N ILE A 83 4.21 -28.54 -10.14
CA ILE A 83 4.29 -27.38 -11.02
C ILE A 83 5.62 -27.43 -11.78
N PRO A 84 5.61 -27.46 -13.13
CA PRO A 84 6.84 -27.44 -13.91
C PRO A 84 7.66 -26.16 -13.65
N ASP A 85 8.98 -26.31 -13.58
CA ASP A 85 9.89 -25.16 -13.42
C ASP A 85 10.05 -24.37 -14.72
N ASN A 86 9.90 -25.03 -15.86
CA ASN A 86 10.03 -24.38 -17.16
C ASN A 86 8.65 -24.24 -17.83
N ILE A 87 8.38 -23.05 -18.34
CA ILE A 87 7.10 -22.76 -19.03
C ILE A 87 6.93 -23.59 -20.32
N ASN A 88 8.01 -24.04 -20.95
CA ASN A 88 7.94 -24.85 -22.13
C ASN A 88 7.40 -26.27 -21.86
N ASP A 89 7.46 -26.72 -20.63
CA ASP A 89 6.90 -28.01 -20.19
C ASP A 89 5.41 -27.91 -19.81
N VAL A 90 4.84 -26.69 -19.89
CA VAL A 90 3.46 -26.41 -19.50
C VAL A 90 2.52 -26.52 -20.68
N THR A 91 1.57 -27.46 -20.61
CA THR A 91 0.47 -27.61 -21.58
C THR A 91 -0.72 -26.74 -21.20
N ASP A 92 -1.65 -26.54 -22.14
CA ASP A 92 -2.90 -25.79 -21.91
C ASP A 92 -3.83 -26.43 -20.86
N ASP A 93 -3.59 -27.67 -20.48
CA ASP A 93 -4.34 -28.32 -19.40
C ASP A 93 -4.18 -27.63 -18.04
N ILE A 94 -3.15 -26.80 -17.87
CA ILE A 94 -2.96 -25.96 -16.66
C ILE A 94 -4.14 -25.03 -16.41
N LEU A 95 -4.82 -24.57 -17.46
CA LEU A 95 -5.99 -23.68 -17.35
C LEU A 95 -7.17 -24.33 -16.63
N LYS A 96 -7.21 -25.66 -16.59
CA LYS A 96 -8.25 -26.44 -15.90
C LYS A 96 -7.84 -26.81 -14.47
N LYS A 97 -6.55 -26.62 -14.12
CA LYS A 97 -6.03 -27.00 -12.80
C LYS A 97 -6.32 -25.94 -11.75
N VAL A 98 -6.54 -26.41 -10.55
CA VAL A 98 -6.63 -25.59 -9.34
C VAL A 98 -5.31 -25.76 -8.59
N ILE A 99 -4.54 -24.70 -8.50
CA ILE A 99 -3.20 -24.70 -7.92
C ILE A 99 -3.29 -24.24 -6.46
N GLY A 100 -2.62 -24.94 -5.55
CA GLY A 100 -2.47 -24.49 -4.16
C GLY A 100 -1.42 -23.38 -4.08
N CYS A 101 -1.66 -22.35 -3.28
CA CYS A 101 -0.66 -21.32 -3.02
C CYS A 101 0.47 -21.88 -2.13
N GLY A 102 1.73 -21.58 -2.46
CA GLY A 102 2.87 -21.99 -1.65
C GLY A 102 3.10 -21.15 -0.38
N GLU A 103 2.32 -20.10 -0.17
CA GLU A 103 2.46 -19.17 0.97
C GLU A 103 1.24 -19.18 1.89
N CYS A 104 0.05 -19.40 1.33
CA CYS A 104 -1.20 -19.42 2.08
C CYS A 104 -2.07 -20.56 1.57
N ASP A 105 -3.12 -20.92 2.31
CA ASP A 105 -3.98 -22.06 1.98
C ASP A 105 -5.00 -21.78 0.86
N LYS A 106 -4.87 -20.64 0.16
CA LYS A 106 -5.78 -20.29 -0.94
C LYS A 106 -5.45 -21.08 -2.19
N ALA A 107 -6.48 -21.46 -2.91
CA ALA A 107 -6.38 -22.03 -4.25
C ALA A 107 -6.48 -20.93 -5.31
N PHE A 108 -5.78 -21.07 -6.42
CA PHE A 108 -5.86 -20.16 -7.56
C PHE A 108 -5.78 -20.90 -8.89
N ARG A 109 -6.08 -20.21 -9.98
CA ARG A 109 -5.95 -20.71 -11.35
C ARG A 109 -5.15 -19.74 -12.19
N VAL A 110 -4.42 -20.27 -13.15
CA VAL A 110 -3.84 -19.48 -14.24
C VAL A 110 -4.90 -19.27 -15.31
N ILE A 111 -5.07 -18.05 -15.78
CA ILE A 111 -6.00 -17.71 -16.85
C ILE A 111 -5.25 -17.63 -18.19
N LYS A 112 -5.97 -17.77 -19.30
CA LYS A 112 -5.36 -17.80 -20.65
C LYS A 112 -4.45 -16.60 -20.93
N PRO A 113 -4.87 -15.32 -20.66
CA PRO A 113 -3.99 -14.17 -20.89
C PRO A 113 -2.70 -14.21 -20.04
N GLU A 114 -2.77 -14.72 -18.80
CA GLU A 114 -1.59 -14.88 -17.95
C GLU A 114 -0.65 -15.94 -18.52
N LEU A 115 -1.17 -17.09 -18.97
CA LEU A 115 -0.36 -18.13 -19.56
C LEU A 115 0.34 -17.65 -20.83
N ASP A 116 -0.36 -16.91 -21.69
CA ASP A 116 0.22 -16.35 -22.91
C ASP A 116 1.33 -15.35 -22.61
N LEU A 117 1.14 -14.52 -21.58
CA LEU A 117 2.17 -13.59 -21.11
C LEU A 117 3.41 -14.34 -20.60
N LEU A 118 3.22 -15.37 -19.76
CA LEU A 118 4.31 -16.18 -19.21
C LEU A 118 5.12 -16.86 -20.33
N ARG A 119 4.44 -17.41 -21.33
CA ARG A 119 5.10 -18.01 -22.51
C ARG A 119 5.87 -16.99 -23.33
N ARG A 120 5.28 -15.82 -23.58
CA ARG A 120 5.92 -14.74 -24.35
C ARG A 120 7.23 -14.29 -23.74
N PHE A 121 7.32 -14.22 -22.41
CA PHE A 121 8.50 -13.76 -21.68
C PHE A 121 9.35 -14.90 -21.10
N SER A 122 9.00 -16.14 -21.38
CA SER A 122 9.68 -17.33 -20.83
C SER A 122 9.74 -17.33 -19.29
N PHE A 123 8.69 -16.82 -18.63
CA PHE A 123 8.57 -16.84 -17.18
C PHE A 123 7.96 -18.15 -16.69
N PRO A 124 8.40 -18.69 -15.55
CA PRO A 124 7.81 -19.88 -14.95
C PRO A 124 6.38 -19.62 -14.47
N LEU A 125 5.62 -20.69 -14.24
CA LEU A 125 4.31 -20.59 -13.59
C LEU A 125 4.43 -20.00 -12.17
N PRO A 126 3.46 -19.16 -11.77
CA PRO A 126 3.44 -18.63 -10.40
C PRO A 126 3.19 -19.76 -9.39
N ARG A 127 3.95 -19.76 -8.31
CA ARG A 127 3.78 -20.68 -7.18
C ARG A 127 2.94 -20.10 -6.04
N LYS A 128 2.63 -18.80 -6.12
CA LYS A 128 1.84 -18.05 -5.15
C LYS A 128 0.60 -17.46 -5.81
N CYS A 129 -0.50 -17.37 -5.06
CA CYS A 129 -1.71 -16.75 -5.55
C CYS A 129 -1.52 -15.24 -5.85
N SER A 130 -2.46 -14.63 -6.54
CA SER A 130 -2.45 -13.20 -6.89
C SER A 130 -2.24 -12.30 -5.68
N ASP A 131 -2.91 -12.62 -4.57
CA ASP A 131 -2.86 -11.82 -3.35
C ASP A 131 -1.47 -11.87 -2.70
N CYS A 132 -0.88 -13.06 -2.55
CA CYS A 132 0.48 -13.20 -1.98
C CYS A 132 1.52 -12.49 -2.86
N ARG A 133 1.42 -12.64 -4.20
CA ARG A 133 2.28 -11.92 -5.15
C ARG A 133 2.09 -10.39 -5.07
N HIS A 134 0.88 -9.94 -4.82
CA HIS A 134 0.58 -8.53 -4.62
C HIS A 134 1.20 -8.01 -3.32
N MET A 135 1.01 -8.73 -2.22
CA MET A 135 1.60 -8.36 -0.92
C MET A 135 3.13 -8.33 -0.95
N GLU A 136 3.78 -9.25 -1.67
CA GLU A 136 5.23 -9.22 -1.87
C GLU A 136 5.70 -7.97 -2.61
N ARG A 137 4.92 -7.50 -3.60
CA ARG A 137 5.24 -6.24 -4.28
C ARG A 137 5.06 -5.04 -3.37
N LEU A 138 3.98 -5.01 -2.57
CA LEU A 138 3.73 -3.95 -1.59
C LEU A 138 4.81 -3.89 -0.52
N ALA A 139 5.31 -5.03 -0.05
CA ALA A 139 6.39 -5.10 0.93
C ALA A 139 7.72 -4.46 0.45
N ARG A 140 7.86 -4.27 -0.86
CA ARG A 140 9.03 -3.58 -1.46
C ARG A 140 8.83 -2.07 -1.57
N LEU A 141 7.62 -1.58 -1.36
CA LEU A 141 7.33 -0.15 -1.38
C LEU A 141 7.70 0.49 -0.04
N ASN A 142 7.95 1.79 -0.06
CA ASN A 142 7.99 2.55 1.18
C ASN A 142 6.63 2.49 1.86
N PRO A 143 6.59 2.21 3.17
CA PRO A 143 5.35 2.35 3.91
C PRO A 143 4.82 3.79 3.77
N PRO A 144 3.53 4.02 3.58
CA PRO A 144 2.95 5.36 3.47
C PRO A 144 2.85 6.02 4.87
N ARG A 145 3.99 6.24 5.49
CA ARG A 145 4.14 6.93 6.77
C ARG A 145 5.19 8.01 6.65
N PHE A 146 4.99 9.08 7.40
CA PHE A 146 5.99 10.12 7.53
C PHE A 146 6.94 9.80 8.68
N VAL A 147 8.18 10.15 8.48
CA VAL A 147 9.26 10.08 9.49
C VAL A 147 9.95 11.43 9.58
N GLN A 148 10.32 11.84 10.79
CA GLN A 148 11.09 13.04 10.99
C GLN A 148 12.53 12.82 10.53
N ARG A 149 13.03 13.72 9.69
CA ARG A 149 14.42 13.72 9.22
C ARG A 149 14.99 15.13 9.23
N THR A 150 16.31 15.20 9.43
CA THR A 150 17.09 16.42 9.25
C THR A 150 17.59 16.49 7.81
N CYS A 151 17.68 17.67 7.26
CA CYS A 151 18.21 17.91 5.92
C CYS A 151 19.65 17.40 5.78
N GLN A 152 19.92 16.64 4.75
CA GLN A 152 21.23 16.00 4.49
C GLN A 152 22.02 16.76 3.42
N CYS A 153 22.03 18.08 3.43
CA CYS A 153 22.85 18.89 2.55
C CYS A 153 24.31 19.02 3.06
N SER A 154 25.13 19.86 2.43
CA SER A 154 26.53 20.16 2.82
C SER A 154 27.51 19.01 2.62
N GLY A 155 27.46 18.39 1.46
CA GLY A 155 28.50 17.45 1.02
C GLY A 155 28.33 16.03 1.53
N VAL A 156 27.22 15.72 2.18
CA VAL A 156 26.91 14.32 2.51
C VAL A 156 26.70 13.53 1.22
N GLN A 157 27.41 12.43 1.09
CA GLN A 157 27.22 11.49 -0.02
C GLN A 157 26.14 10.47 0.34
N SER A 158 25.42 10.00 -0.69
CA SER A 158 24.56 8.83 -0.52
C SER A 158 25.37 7.60 -0.12
N SER A 159 24.73 6.60 0.50
CA SER A 159 25.40 5.38 0.96
C SER A 159 26.13 4.62 -0.17
N ASN A 160 25.68 4.79 -1.41
CA ASN A 160 26.32 4.22 -2.61
C ASN A 160 27.40 5.14 -3.21
N GLY A 161 27.69 6.31 -2.63
CA GLY A 161 28.71 7.24 -3.07
C GLY A 161 28.44 7.95 -4.40
N VAL A 162 27.23 7.85 -4.94
CA VAL A 162 26.90 8.34 -6.29
C VAL A 162 26.62 9.83 -6.31
N TYR A 163 26.13 10.39 -5.20
CA TYR A 163 25.68 11.78 -5.15
C TYR A 163 26.39 12.60 -4.06
N GLN A 164 26.70 13.86 -4.39
CA GLN A 164 27.27 14.86 -3.48
C GLN A 164 26.69 16.23 -3.86
N ASN A 165 26.54 17.13 -2.86
CA ASN A 165 26.11 18.50 -3.14
C ASN A 165 27.04 19.19 -4.14
N THR A 166 26.47 19.90 -5.09
CA THR A 166 27.21 20.65 -6.14
C THR A 166 27.00 22.16 -6.02
N ALA A 167 25.86 22.59 -5.43
CA ALA A 167 25.55 24.00 -5.25
C ALA A 167 25.93 24.56 -3.88
N THR A 168 26.12 25.87 -3.79
CA THR A 168 26.27 26.58 -2.53
C THR A 168 24.90 26.94 -1.97
N HIS A 169 24.62 26.47 -0.76
CA HIS A 169 23.32 26.70 -0.12
C HIS A 169 23.31 27.98 0.71
N THR A 170 22.15 28.57 0.94
CA THR A 170 21.96 29.84 1.68
C THR A 170 22.50 29.81 3.11
N HIS A 171 22.55 28.61 3.73
CA HIS A 171 23.13 28.42 5.07
C HIS A 171 24.67 28.19 5.04
N GLY A 172 25.33 28.35 3.87
CA GLY A 172 26.76 28.20 3.69
C GLY A 172 27.25 26.75 3.76
N THR A 173 28.38 26.52 4.41
CA THR A 173 29.04 25.21 4.54
C THR A 173 28.59 24.41 5.77
N GLU A 174 27.86 25.04 6.69
CA GLU A 174 27.38 24.39 7.88
C GLU A 174 26.19 23.44 7.52
N PRO A 175 26.01 22.36 8.27
CA PRO A 175 24.86 21.49 8.09
C PRO A 175 23.55 22.26 8.24
N CYS A 176 22.58 21.98 7.36
CA CYS A 176 21.26 22.58 7.45
C CYS A 176 20.53 22.11 8.71
N PRO A 177 20.06 23.01 9.59
CA PRO A 177 19.37 22.63 10.82
C PRO A 177 17.91 22.26 10.61
N THR A 178 17.40 22.34 9.38
CA THR A 178 15.97 22.15 9.10
C THR A 178 15.56 20.69 9.29
N GLU A 179 14.57 20.48 10.16
CA GLU A 179 13.88 19.23 10.34
C GLU A 179 12.55 19.26 9.59
N PHE A 180 12.16 18.15 9.01
CA PHE A 180 10.93 18.03 8.24
C PHE A 180 10.42 16.59 8.18
N GLU A 181 9.17 16.44 7.86
CA GLU A 181 8.56 15.13 7.64
C GLU A 181 8.73 14.68 6.19
N THR A 182 9.08 13.40 6.01
CA THR A 182 9.24 12.80 4.69
C THR A 182 8.84 11.33 4.72
N SER A 183 8.46 10.79 3.57
CA SER A 183 8.21 9.35 3.40
C SER A 183 9.50 8.53 3.23
N TYR A 184 10.65 9.15 3.13
CA TYR A 184 11.94 8.46 3.02
C TYR A 184 12.46 8.05 4.40
N ALA A 185 12.40 6.74 4.68
CA ALA A 185 12.87 6.18 5.94
C ALA A 185 14.39 6.38 6.13
N PRO A 186 14.89 6.44 7.39
CA PRO A 186 16.31 6.70 7.67
C PRO A 186 17.29 5.65 7.13
N ASP A 187 16.84 4.42 6.93
CA ASP A 187 17.61 3.29 6.37
C ASP A 187 17.72 3.33 4.84
N ARG A 188 17.05 4.29 4.19
CA ARG A 188 17.13 4.48 2.74
C ARG A 188 18.45 5.18 2.36
N PRO A 189 19.08 4.76 1.24
CA PRO A 189 20.38 5.32 0.82
C PRO A 189 20.29 6.73 0.23
N GLU A 190 19.09 7.20 -0.11
CA GLU A 190 18.92 8.49 -0.76
C GLU A 190 19.24 9.66 0.18
N ILE A 191 19.88 10.69 -0.35
CA ILE A 191 20.05 11.99 0.31
C ILE A 191 18.70 12.71 0.28
N VAL A 192 18.26 13.16 1.44
CA VAL A 192 16.97 13.84 1.59
C VAL A 192 17.21 15.29 1.99
N TYR A 193 16.72 16.21 1.18
CA TYR A 193 16.83 17.65 1.40
C TYR A 193 15.52 18.24 1.92
N CYS A 194 15.61 19.31 2.71
CA CYS A 194 14.48 20.20 2.90
C CYS A 194 14.18 20.96 1.59
N GLU A 195 12.98 21.53 1.48
CA GLU A 195 12.53 22.22 0.26
C GLU A 195 13.53 23.28 -0.23
N GLN A 196 14.05 24.10 0.66
CA GLN A 196 14.99 25.15 0.29
C GLN A 196 16.29 24.60 -0.29
N CYS A 197 16.87 23.59 0.35
CA CYS A 197 18.10 22.98 -0.15
C CYS A 197 17.86 22.22 -1.46
N TYR A 198 16.71 21.59 -1.62
CA TYR A 198 16.33 20.93 -2.86
C TYR A 198 16.24 21.92 -4.02
N GLN A 199 15.59 23.06 -3.81
CA GLN A 199 15.48 24.11 -4.82
C GLN A 199 16.84 24.67 -5.26
N GLN A 200 17.80 24.73 -4.36
CA GLN A 200 19.15 25.22 -4.65
C GLN A 200 20.06 24.19 -5.34
N GLU A 201 19.81 22.93 -5.12
CA GLU A 201 20.66 21.83 -5.62
C GLU A 201 20.13 21.23 -6.93
N VAL A 202 18.82 21.17 -7.13
CA VAL A 202 18.19 20.36 -8.19
C VAL A 202 17.42 21.23 -9.19
N VAL A 203 16.96 22.40 -8.81
CA VAL A 203 16.14 23.31 -9.63
C VAL A 203 16.95 24.52 -10.07
#